data_73debc6911ca16e041c4d9517808b859
#
_entry.id   73debc6911ca16e041c4d9517808b859
#
_cell.length_a   1.000
_cell.length_b   1.000
_cell.length_c   1.000
_cell.angle_alpha   90.00
_cell.angle_beta   90.00
_cell.angle_gamma   90.00
#
_symmetry.space_group_name_H-M   'P 1'
#
loop_
_entity.id
_entity.type
_entity.pdbx_description
1 polymer ?
#
loop_
_entity_poly.entity_id
_entity_poly.type
_entity_poly.pdbx_seq_one_letter_code
_entity_poly.pdbx_strand_id
1 'polypeptide(L)'
;MRKLLLLALFTAVPAAAQTPAVEAARAAGIIGERYDGYLGVASAVSGAVRSQVATINIQRRSLYSNLAARKGVSPQDVGITAGCQLLARVAVGQAYMWADGAWRRRAAGQAAPVPDYCR
;
A
#
# COMPACT_ATOMS: atom_id res chain seq x y z
N MET A 1 29.67 18.04 28.40
CA MET A 1 28.63 18.24 27.35
C MET A 1 28.27 16.90 26.76
N ARG A 2 27.10 16.38 27.07
CA ARG A 2 26.58 15.15 26.46
C ARG A 2 26.02 15.53 25.09
N LYS A 3 26.67 15.07 24.02
CA LYS A 3 26.11 15.12 22.69
C LYS A 3 24.99 14.07 22.62
N LEU A 4 23.75 14.52 22.60
CA LEU A 4 22.60 13.67 22.23
C LEU A 4 22.74 13.31 20.76
N LEU A 5 23.17 12.06 20.50
CA LEU A 5 23.02 11.45 19.19
C LEU A 5 21.52 11.15 19.03
N LEU A 6 20.84 12.00 18.27
CA LEU A 6 19.55 11.67 17.70
C LEU A 6 19.78 10.54 16.69
N LEU A 7 19.54 9.30 17.13
CA LEU A 7 19.36 8.19 16.20
C LEU A 7 18.07 8.46 15.42
N ALA A 8 18.20 9.03 14.22
CA ALA A 8 17.13 9.04 13.26
C ALA A 8 16.87 7.58 12.87
N LEU A 9 15.77 7.02 13.36
CA LEU A 9 15.26 5.74 12.90
C LEU A 9 14.79 5.94 11.45
N PHE A 10 15.69 5.74 10.50
CA PHE A 10 15.34 5.57 9.11
C PHE A 10 14.62 4.24 8.99
N THR A 11 13.28 4.28 8.95
CA THR A 11 12.51 3.15 8.44
C THR A 11 12.84 3.03 6.96
N ALA A 12 13.74 2.11 6.63
CA ALA A 12 14.07 1.85 5.23
C ALA A 12 12.83 1.32 4.52
N VAL A 13 12.22 2.15 3.65
CA VAL A 13 11.19 1.70 2.71
C VAL A 13 11.87 0.75 1.72
N PRO A 14 11.30 -0.44 1.44
CA PRO A 14 11.88 -1.37 0.47
C PRO A 14 12.14 -0.67 -0.86
N ALA A 15 13.30 -0.87 -1.45
CA ALA A 15 13.71 -0.22 -2.70
C ALA A 15 12.68 -0.42 -3.84
N ALA A 16 12.01 -1.58 -3.89
CA ALA A 16 10.95 -1.87 -4.86
C ALA A 16 9.75 -0.91 -4.75
N ALA A 17 9.41 -0.41 -3.54
CA ALA A 17 8.31 0.53 -3.33
C ALA A 17 8.66 1.97 -3.77
N GLN A 18 9.96 2.27 -4.00
CA GLN A 18 10.48 3.61 -4.31
C GLN A 18 10.92 3.75 -5.77
N THR A 19 10.72 2.74 -6.63
CA THR A 19 11.16 2.83 -8.02
C THR A 19 10.35 3.89 -8.76
N PRO A 20 11.01 4.70 -9.64
CA PRO A 20 10.31 5.72 -10.42
C PRO A 20 9.19 5.15 -11.28
N ALA A 21 9.35 3.96 -11.82
CA ALA A 21 8.34 3.29 -12.65
C ALA A 21 7.09 2.94 -11.85
N VAL A 22 7.23 2.44 -10.62
CA VAL A 22 6.12 2.16 -9.71
C VAL A 22 5.41 3.45 -9.31
N GLU A 23 6.15 4.48 -8.95
CA GLU A 23 5.56 5.78 -8.59
C GLU A 23 4.83 6.43 -9.77
N ALA A 24 5.37 6.36 -10.97
CA ALA A 24 4.70 6.86 -12.18
C ALA A 24 3.41 6.07 -12.47
N ALA A 25 3.42 4.75 -12.34
CA ALA A 25 2.25 3.91 -12.53
C ALA A 25 1.17 4.19 -11.47
N ARG A 26 1.56 4.43 -10.22
CA ARG A 26 0.66 4.85 -9.15
C ARG A 26 0.01 6.20 -9.45
N ALA A 27 0.80 7.20 -9.81
CA ALA A 27 0.31 8.54 -10.16
C ALA A 27 -0.65 8.51 -11.35
N ALA A 28 -0.40 7.64 -12.34
CA ALA A 28 -1.25 7.46 -13.52
C ALA A 28 -2.53 6.65 -13.25
N GLY A 29 -2.69 6.09 -12.05
CA GLY A 29 -3.84 5.24 -11.70
C GLY A 29 -3.81 3.86 -12.38
N ILE A 30 -2.65 3.41 -12.81
CA ILE A 30 -2.46 2.10 -13.46
C ILE A 30 -2.32 0.99 -12.43
N ILE A 31 -1.74 1.30 -11.28
CA ILE A 31 -1.67 0.45 -10.10
C ILE A 31 -2.25 1.21 -8.91
N GLY A 32 -2.71 0.51 -7.90
CA GLY A 32 -3.30 1.16 -6.73
C GLY A 32 -3.42 0.24 -5.52
N GLU A 33 -3.76 0.84 -4.40
CA GLU A 33 -3.96 0.14 -3.13
C GLU A 33 -5.30 -0.60 -3.11
N ARG A 34 -5.28 -1.79 -2.54
CA ARG A 34 -6.47 -2.61 -2.35
C ARG A 34 -6.86 -2.66 -0.87
N TYR A 35 -8.13 -2.92 -0.65
CA TYR A 35 -8.72 -3.09 0.69
C TYR A 35 -8.02 -4.14 1.56
N ASP A 36 -7.42 -5.16 0.94
CA ASP A 36 -6.78 -6.28 1.64
C ASP A 36 -5.31 -6.03 2.03
N GLY A 37 -4.81 -4.81 1.79
CA GLY A 37 -3.45 -4.43 2.13
C GLY A 37 -2.41 -4.74 1.06
N TYR A 38 -2.83 -5.18 -0.11
CA TYR A 38 -1.94 -5.44 -1.25
C TYR A 38 -2.08 -4.41 -2.34
N LEU A 39 -1.05 -4.32 -3.16
CA LEU A 39 -1.04 -3.50 -4.37
C LEU A 39 -1.66 -4.29 -5.51
N GLY A 40 -2.44 -3.64 -6.36
CA GLY A 40 -3.06 -4.26 -7.51
C GLY A 40 -2.81 -3.52 -8.81
N VAL A 41 -3.04 -4.21 -9.92
CA VAL A 41 -2.92 -3.68 -11.28
C VAL A 41 -4.32 -3.37 -11.79
N ALA A 42 -4.61 -2.09 -12.02
CA ALA A 42 -5.92 -1.61 -12.45
C ALA A 42 -6.08 -1.61 -13.99
N SER A 43 -4.99 -1.50 -14.71
CA SER A 43 -4.97 -1.51 -16.17
C SER A 43 -3.66 -2.10 -16.69
N ALA A 44 -3.50 -2.20 -18.01
CA ALA A 44 -2.31 -2.79 -18.61
C ALA A 44 -1.02 -2.08 -18.17
N VAL A 45 -0.03 -2.86 -17.74
CA VAL A 45 1.29 -2.40 -17.29
C VAL A 45 2.40 -3.12 -18.03
N SER A 46 3.61 -2.53 -18.03
CA SER A 46 4.82 -3.21 -18.48
C SER A 46 5.11 -4.44 -17.60
N GLY A 47 5.84 -5.41 -18.17
CA GLY A 47 6.32 -6.57 -17.41
C GLY A 47 7.21 -6.18 -16.22
N ALA A 48 8.00 -5.13 -16.36
CA ALA A 48 8.84 -4.61 -15.29
C ALA A 48 8.02 -4.09 -14.11
N VAL A 49 6.97 -3.31 -14.34
CA VAL A 49 6.08 -2.81 -13.28
C VAL A 49 5.31 -3.95 -12.63
N ARG A 50 4.80 -4.90 -13.42
CA ARG A 50 4.11 -6.09 -12.91
C ARG A 50 5.01 -6.89 -11.97
N SER A 51 6.26 -7.10 -12.34
CA SER A 51 7.25 -7.79 -11.52
C SER A 51 7.54 -7.05 -10.21
N GLN A 52 7.66 -5.74 -10.27
CA GLN A 52 7.87 -4.91 -9.07
C GLN A 52 6.65 -4.93 -8.13
N VAL A 53 5.44 -4.89 -8.67
CA VAL A 53 4.21 -5.06 -7.86
C VAL A 53 4.20 -6.41 -7.15
N ALA A 54 4.56 -7.49 -7.86
CA ALA A 54 4.66 -8.83 -7.26
C ALA A 54 5.68 -8.86 -6.11
N THR A 55 6.84 -8.23 -6.28
CA THR A 55 7.89 -8.14 -5.26
C THR A 55 7.38 -7.37 -4.02
N ILE A 56 6.72 -6.23 -4.22
CA ILE A 56 6.13 -5.45 -3.12
C ILE A 56 5.12 -6.30 -2.34
N ASN A 57 4.26 -7.03 -3.03
CA ASN A 57 3.25 -7.87 -2.40
C ASN A 57 3.85 -9.06 -1.62
N ILE A 58 4.96 -9.62 -2.10
CA ILE A 58 5.70 -10.66 -1.35
C ILE A 58 6.24 -10.09 -0.03
N GLN A 59 6.82 -8.91 -0.08
CA GLN A 59 7.33 -8.21 1.12
C GLN A 59 6.20 -7.87 2.10
N ARG A 60 5.08 -7.38 1.61
CA ARG A 60 3.90 -7.09 2.43
C ARG A 60 3.33 -8.34 3.08
N ARG A 61 3.22 -9.44 2.33
CA ARG A 61 2.74 -10.73 2.86
C ARG A 61 3.62 -11.22 4.00
N SER A 62 4.92 -11.15 3.85
CA SER A 62 5.88 -11.51 4.90
C SER A 62 5.70 -10.66 6.14
N LEU A 63 5.57 -9.34 5.97
CA LEU A 63 5.33 -8.40 7.06
C LEU A 63 4.02 -8.72 7.79
N TYR A 64 2.92 -8.95 7.07
CA TYR A 64 1.62 -9.25 7.66
C TYR A 64 1.63 -10.58 8.42
N SER A 65 2.28 -11.61 7.86
CA SER A 65 2.43 -12.91 8.52
C SER A 65 3.22 -12.80 9.82
N ASN A 66 4.31 -12.05 9.83
CA ASN A 66 5.13 -11.85 11.02
C ASN A 66 4.38 -11.06 12.11
N LEU A 67 3.66 -10.02 11.73
CA LEU A 67 2.84 -9.24 12.68
C LEU A 67 1.68 -10.08 13.24
N ALA A 68 1.03 -10.86 12.39
CA ALA A 68 -0.08 -11.73 12.79
C ALA A 68 0.37 -12.75 13.84
N ALA A 69 1.52 -13.40 13.61
CA ALA A 69 2.08 -14.36 14.55
C ALA A 69 2.36 -13.73 15.91
N ARG A 70 2.90 -12.51 15.96
CA ARG A 70 3.18 -11.79 17.20
C ARG A 70 1.93 -11.34 17.95
N LYS A 71 0.85 -11.02 17.23
CA LYS A 71 -0.39 -10.50 17.80
C LYS A 71 -1.44 -11.59 18.05
N GLY A 72 -1.23 -12.82 17.61
CA GLY A 72 -2.19 -13.92 17.72
C GLY A 72 -3.45 -13.70 16.90
N VAL A 73 -3.33 -13.06 15.74
CA VAL A 73 -4.43 -12.80 14.79
C VAL A 73 -4.09 -13.40 13.43
N SER A 74 -5.03 -13.36 12.48
CA SER A 74 -4.77 -13.86 11.13
C SER A 74 -3.97 -12.87 10.29
N PRO A 75 -3.15 -13.34 9.32
CA PRO A 75 -2.50 -12.45 8.36
C PRO A 75 -3.48 -11.60 7.55
N GLN A 76 -4.68 -12.12 7.29
CA GLN A 76 -5.74 -11.40 6.59
C GLN A 76 -6.24 -10.20 7.40
N ASP A 77 -6.40 -10.34 8.71
CA ASP A 77 -6.81 -9.23 9.59
C ASP A 77 -5.75 -8.13 9.60
N VAL A 78 -4.47 -8.50 9.66
CA VAL A 78 -3.37 -7.54 9.56
C VAL A 78 -3.38 -6.83 8.20
N GLY A 79 -3.59 -7.58 7.12
CA GLY A 79 -3.68 -7.03 5.76
C GLY A 79 -4.82 -6.02 5.61
N ILE A 80 -6.01 -6.32 6.14
CA ILE A 80 -7.16 -5.40 6.12
C ILE A 80 -6.85 -4.13 6.93
N THR A 81 -6.24 -4.26 8.09
CA THR A 81 -5.83 -3.11 8.90
C THR A 81 -4.80 -2.24 8.15
N ALA A 82 -3.83 -2.86 7.51
CA ALA A 82 -2.87 -2.15 6.66
C ALA A 82 -3.57 -1.49 5.46
N GLY A 83 -4.54 -2.16 4.86
CA GLY A 83 -5.37 -1.62 3.79
C GLY A 83 -6.10 -0.35 4.19
N CYS A 84 -6.65 -0.29 5.40
CA CYS A 84 -7.25 0.93 5.94
C CYS A 84 -6.27 2.11 5.97
N GLN A 85 -5.05 1.87 6.42
CA GLN A 85 -4.00 2.90 6.49
C GLN A 85 -3.53 3.33 5.10
N LEU A 86 -3.38 2.38 4.18
CA LEU A 86 -2.93 2.65 2.82
C LEU A 86 -3.99 3.39 1.99
N LEU A 87 -5.26 3.02 2.14
CA LEU A 87 -6.38 3.72 1.50
C LEU A 87 -6.52 5.17 1.98
N ALA A 88 -6.19 5.44 3.23
CA ALA A 88 -6.17 6.79 3.78
C ALA A 88 -5.14 7.71 3.10
N ARG A 89 -4.13 7.14 2.45
CA ARG A 89 -3.05 7.87 1.76
C ARG A 89 -3.23 7.97 0.25
N VAL A 90 -4.28 7.40 -0.30
CA VAL A 90 -4.56 7.49 -1.74
C VAL A 90 -4.74 8.95 -2.11
N ALA A 91 -3.93 9.44 -3.04
CA ALA A 91 -3.99 10.81 -3.54
C ALA A 91 -5.02 10.97 -4.66
N VAL A 92 -5.44 12.19 -4.91
CA VAL A 92 -6.31 12.52 -6.04
C VAL A 92 -5.71 11.99 -7.34
N GLY A 93 -6.52 11.32 -8.15
CA GLY A 93 -6.13 10.69 -9.40
C GLY A 93 -5.57 9.27 -9.28
N GLN A 94 -5.19 8.84 -8.08
CA GLN A 94 -4.71 7.47 -7.85
C GLN A 94 -5.86 6.47 -7.81
N ALA A 95 -5.57 5.25 -8.27
CA ALA A 95 -6.52 4.13 -8.24
C ALA A 95 -6.57 3.46 -6.87
N TYR A 96 -7.73 2.91 -6.54
CA TYR A 96 -7.94 2.09 -5.36
C TYR A 96 -9.04 1.05 -5.60
N MET A 97 -9.06 0.01 -4.79
CA MET A 97 -10.08 -1.03 -4.84
C MET A 97 -10.65 -1.30 -3.45
N TRP A 98 -11.98 -1.25 -3.33
CA TRP A 98 -12.71 -1.74 -2.16
C TRP A 98 -13.01 -3.24 -2.27
N ALA A 99 -13.65 -3.80 -1.24
CA ALA A 99 -13.96 -5.23 -1.17
C ALA A 99 -14.92 -5.74 -2.25
N ASP A 100 -15.61 -4.85 -2.97
CA ASP A 100 -16.44 -5.21 -4.12
C ASP A 100 -15.62 -5.58 -5.37
N GLY A 101 -14.30 -5.40 -5.34
CA GLY A 101 -13.40 -5.75 -6.44
C GLY A 101 -13.37 -4.75 -7.59
N ALA A 102 -14.10 -3.66 -7.51
CA ALA A 102 -14.12 -2.64 -8.55
C ALA A 102 -13.00 -1.61 -8.36
N TRP A 103 -12.29 -1.32 -9.44
CA TRP A 103 -11.31 -0.24 -9.47
C TRP A 103 -11.99 1.13 -9.58
N ARG A 104 -11.52 2.07 -8.79
CA ARG A 104 -11.96 3.46 -8.78
C ARG A 104 -10.75 4.38 -8.75
N ARG A 105 -10.95 5.66 -9.06
CA ARG A 105 -9.96 6.71 -8.87
C ARG A 105 -10.50 7.75 -7.90
N ARG A 106 -9.63 8.23 -7.00
CA ARG A 106 -9.99 9.35 -6.13
C ARG A 106 -10.15 10.62 -6.97
N ALA A 107 -11.35 11.19 -6.96
CA ALA A 107 -11.64 12.44 -7.63
C ALA A 107 -11.19 13.65 -6.83
N ALA A 108 -10.94 14.78 -7.52
CA ALA A 108 -10.71 16.05 -6.87
C ALA A 108 -11.91 16.43 -5.98
N GLY A 109 -11.65 16.88 -4.77
CA GLY A 109 -12.69 17.20 -3.79
C GLY A 109 -13.27 16.00 -3.04
N GLN A 110 -12.94 14.78 -3.44
CA GLN A 110 -13.33 13.57 -2.74
C GLN A 110 -12.38 13.33 -1.55
N ALA A 111 -12.95 12.96 -0.40
CA ALA A 111 -12.17 12.50 0.75
C ALA A 111 -11.38 11.23 0.41
N ALA A 112 -10.32 10.94 1.17
CA ALA A 112 -9.59 9.69 1.03
C ALA A 112 -10.55 8.48 1.17
N PRO A 113 -10.39 7.44 0.34
CA PRO A 113 -11.37 6.36 0.21
C PRO A 113 -11.27 5.33 1.33
N VAL A 114 -11.42 5.76 2.58
CA VAL A 114 -11.37 4.90 3.76
C VAL A 114 -12.75 4.28 3.99
N PRO A 115 -12.88 2.95 3.94
CA PRO A 115 -14.14 2.28 4.22
C PRO A 115 -14.61 2.50 5.66
N ASP A 116 -15.91 2.42 5.89
CA ASP A 116 -16.51 2.69 7.21
C ASP A 116 -16.03 1.74 8.30
N TYR A 117 -15.76 0.48 7.97
CA TYR A 117 -15.23 -0.50 8.93
C TYR A 117 -13.82 -0.18 9.44
N CYS A 118 -13.13 0.79 8.84
CA CYS A 118 -11.81 1.25 9.29
C CYS A 118 -11.87 2.25 10.46
N ARG A 119 -13.04 2.72 10.85
CA ARG A 119 -13.26 3.79 11.83
C ARG A 119 -13.70 3.25 13.17
#